data_f971298b51e972e071c38d52db267d47
#
_entry.id   f971298b51e972e071c38d52db267d47
#
_cell.length_a   1.000
_cell.length_b   1.000
_cell.length_c   1.000
_cell.angle_alpha   90.00
_cell.angle_beta   90.00
_cell.angle_gamma   90.00
#
_symmetry.space_group_name_H-M   'P 1'
#
loop_
_entity.id
_entity.type
_entity.pdbx_description
1 polymer ?
#
loop_
_entity_poly.entity_id
_entity_poly.type
_entity_poly.pdbx_seq_one_letter_code
_entity_poly.pdbx_strand_id
1 'polypeptide(L)'
;MNNPKLDCDVNLMGLINVLNVAVTCGVKKLLMPSSAAIYGNLDTLPLDESMIGTPTSFYGLTKLTTEHYLRIYYEAYGLNYICYRYSNVYGPRQGNGGEGGVISIFAKAIANGLPITVYGDGDQTRDFIYVDDVVEANILGLENNITGVYNISTNIASSINSIIDEFKCISNSKIDVSYEPERIGDIRHSRLDNKKAQKDFSFKTTFNLSDGLYKTYEYFKR
;
A
#
# COMPACT_ATOMS: atom_id res chain seq x y z
N MET A 1 -0.69 -0.36 -16.58
CA MET A 1 0.72 -0.80 -16.65
C MET A 1 1.04 -1.27 -18.05
N ASN A 2 1.80 -0.46 -18.78
CA ASN A 2 1.97 -0.66 -20.22
C ASN A 2 3.30 -1.37 -20.58
N ASN A 3 4.12 -1.76 -19.61
CA ASN A 3 5.42 -2.39 -19.87
C ASN A 3 5.71 -3.53 -18.88
N PRO A 4 5.18 -4.75 -19.13
CA PRO A 4 5.39 -5.89 -18.24
C PRO A 4 6.86 -6.33 -18.17
N LYS A 5 7.65 -6.08 -19.22
CA LYS A 5 9.08 -6.38 -19.22
C LYS A 5 9.82 -5.50 -18.21
N LEU A 6 9.59 -4.18 -18.23
CA LEU A 6 10.20 -3.25 -17.29
C LEU A 6 9.80 -3.58 -15.85
N ASP A 7 8.51 -3.93 -15.62
CA ASP A 7 8.03 -4.35 -14.29
C ASP A 7 8.80 -5.58 -13.80
N CYS A 8 8.97 -6.59 -14.64
CA CYS A 8 9.73 -7.80 -14.33
C CYS A 8 11.22 -7.48 -14.07
N ASP A 9 11.86 -6.68 -14.93
CA ASP A 9 13.28 -6.32 -14.80
C ASP A 9 13.54 -5.58 -13.49
N VAL A 10 12.70 -4.63 -13.12
CA VAL A 10 12.86 -3.84 -11.89
C VAL A 10 12.48 -4.66 -10.64
N ASN A 11 11.31 -5.28 -10.64
CA ASN A 11 10.76 -5.91 -9.43
C ASN A 11 11.33 -7.31 -9.17
N LEU A 12 11.64 -8.11 -10.20
CA LEU A 12 12.16 -9.47 -10.02
C LEU A 12 13.67 -9.57 -10.24
N MET A 13 14.18 -9.07 -11.36
CA MET A 13 15.62 -9.11 -11.58
C MET A 13 16.38 -8.25 -10.57
N GLY A 14 15.83 -7.06 -10.26
CA GLY A 14 16.34 -6.20 -9.18
C GLY A 14 16.32 -6.90 -7.83
N LEU A 15 15.22 -7.59 -7.48
CA LEU A 15 15.12 -8.38 -6.26
C LEU A 15 16.20 -9.47 -6.19
N ILE A 16 16.37 -10.27 -7.25
CA ILE A 16 17.37 -11.35 -7.29
C ILE A 16 18.76 -10.81 -7.02
N ASN A 17 19.11 -9.66 -7.61
CA ASN A 17 20.40 -9.01 -7.37
C ASN A 17 20.55 -8.63 -5.89
N VAL A 18 19.53 -8.03 -5.27
CA VAL A 18 19.55 -7.67 -3.85
C VAL A 18 19.69 -8.91 -2.96
N LEU A 19 18.92 -9.98 -3.24
CA LEU A 19 18.97 -11.23 -2.49
C LEU A 19 20.36 -11.90 -2.56
N ASN A 20 20.96 -11.98 -3.75
CA ASN A 20 22.30 -12.55 -3.93
C ASN A 20 23.34 -11.76 -3.14
N VAL A 21 23.31 -10.43 -3.21
CA VAL A 21 24.23 -9.57 -2.45
C VAL A 21 23.98 -9.72 -0.94
N ALA A 22 22.71 -9.77 -0.50
CA ALA A 22 22.37 -9.94 0.90
C ALA A 22 22.95 -11.25 1.48
N VAL A 23 22.83 -12.36 0.75
CA VAL A 23 23.43 -13.65 1.15
C VAL A 23 24.95 -13.54 1.20
N THR A 24 25.58 -13.01 0.14
CA THR A 24 27.05 -12.90 0.05
C THR A 24 27.62 -12.01 1.16
N CYS A 25 26.93 -10.92 1.51
CA CYS A 25 27.35 -9.99 2.57
C CYS A 25 26.93 -10.42 3.97
N GLY A 26 26.28 -11.55 4.14
CA GLY A 26 25.84 -12.05 5.45
C GLY A 26 24.79 -11.17 6.13
N VAL A 27 23.89 -10.54 5.35
CA VAL A 27 22.77 -9.75 5.86
C VAL A 27 21.90 -10.65 6.75
N LYS A 28 21.56 -10.18 7.94
CA LYS A 28 20.82 -10.98 8.93
C LYS A 28 19.34 -11.05 8.66
N LYS A 29 18.76 -9.95 8.14
CA LYS A 29 17.33 -9.84 7.85
C LYS A 29 17.10 -8.85 6.71
N LEU A 30 16.20 -9.18 5.81
CA LEU A 30 15.74 -8.32 4.72
C LEU A 30 14.27 -7.97 4.92
N LEU A 31 13.93 -6.70 4.79
CA LEU A 31 12.56 -6.22 4.81
C LEU A 31 12.18 -5.78 3.39
N MET A 32 11.09 -6.36 2.86
CA MET A 32 10.65 -6.12 1.49
C MET A 32 9.18 -5.71 1.41
N PRO A 33 8.86 -4.69 0.60
CA PRO A 33 7.48 -4.30 0.36
C PRO A 33 6.79 -5.25 -0.64
N SER A 34 5.70 -5.87 -0.22
CA SER A 34 4.67 -6.46 -1.06
C SER A 34 3.46 -5.50 -1.16
N SER A 35 2.30 -5.97 -1.53
CA SER A 35 1.13 -5.13 -1.79
C SER A 35 -0.18 -5.89 -1.62
N ALA A 36 -1.25 -5.19 -1.27
CA ALA A 36 -2.62 -5.70 -1.37
C ALA A 36 -3.00 -6.18 -2.78
N ALA A 37 -2.29 -5.71 -3.81
CA ALA A 37 -2.54 -6.10 -5.20
C ALA A 37 -2.33 -7.61 -5.48
N ILE A 38 -1.66 -8.33 -4.58
CA ILE A 38 -1.47 -9.78 -4.71
C ILE A 38 -2.78 -10.56 -4.55
N TYR A 39 -3.74 -10.00 -3.82
CA TYR A 39 -5.01 -10.67 -3.57
C TYR A 39 -5.95 -10.66 -4.78
N GLY A 40 -5.78 -9.67 -5.70
CA GLY A 40 -6.73 -9.49 -6.81
C GLY A 40 -8.14 -9.17 -6.32
N ASN A 41 -9.13 -9.69 -7.02
CA ASN A 41 -10.55 -9.51 -6.68
C ASN A 41 -11.04 -10.71 -5.86
N LEU A 42 -11.03 -10.56 -4.54
CA LEU A 42 -11.66 -11.51 -3.60
C LEU A 42 -12.89 -10.85 -2.96
N ASP A 43 -14.00 -11.56 -2.94
CA ASP A 43 -15.27 -11.06 -2.39
C ASP A 43 -15.32 -11.11 -0.86
N THR A 44 -14.46 -11.92 -0.23
CA THR A 44 -14.42 -12.07 1.24
C THR A 44 -13.50 -11.03 1.85
N LEU A 45 -14.03 -10.17 2.70
CA LEU A 45 -13.28 -9.14 3.43
C LEU A 45 -13.47 -9.29 4.95
N PRO A 46 -12.45 -8.95 5.77
CA PRO A 46 -11.12 -8.49 5.41
C PRO A 46 -10.23 -9.60 4.85
N LEU A 47 -9.24 -9.24 4.02
CA LEU A 47 -8.27 -10.15 3.43
C LEU A 47 -7.17 -10.48 4.45
N ASP A 48 -6.96 -11.74 4.77
CA ASP A 48 -5.88 -12.19 5.64
C ASP A 48 -4.74 -12.87 4.86
N GLU A 49 -3.60 -13.08 5.52
CA GLU A 49 -2.39 -13.61 4.88
C GLU A 49 -2.50 -15.07 4.41
N SER A 50 -3.48 -15.82 4.89
CA SER A 50 -3.73 -17.22 4.46
C SER A 50 -4.50 -17.31 3.14
N MET A 51 -5.14 -16.20 2.73
CA MET A 51 -5.91 -16.17 1.50
C MET A 51 -5.01 -16.18 0.28
N ILE A 52 -5.28 -17.06 -0.65
CA ILE A 52 -4.57 -17.16 -1.93
C ILE A 52 -5.32 -16.30 -2.94
N GLY A 53 -4.71 -15.18 -3.32
CA GLY A 53 -5.25 -14.30 -4.34
C GLY A 53 -4.82 -14.68 -5.75
N THR A 54 -5.56 -14.19 -6.72
CA THR A 54 -5.15 -14.22 -8.14
C THR A 54 -4.89 -12.79 -8.60
N PRO A 55 -3.61 -12.36 -8.68
CA PRO A 55 -3.29 -11.01 -9.10
C PRO A 55 -3.88 -10.67 -10.46
N THR A 56 -4.49 -9.51 -10.59
CA THR A 56 -5.10 -9.01 -11.83
C THR A 56 -4.20 -8.05 -12.60
N SER A 57 -2.97 -7.85 -12.12
CA SER A 57 -1.97 -6.95 -12.73
C SER A 57 -0.57 -7.57 -12.70
N PHE A 58 0.28 -7.16 -13.66
CA PHE A 58 1.70 -7.56 -13.66
C PHE A 58 2.39 -7.16 -12.37
N TYR A 59 2.13 -5.97 -11.85
CA TYR A 59 2.62 -5.52 -10.55
C TYR A 59 2.22 -6.45 -9.40
N GLY A 60 0.95 -6.81 -9.29
CA GLY A 60 0.50 -7.78 -8.27
C GLY A 60 1.17 -9.14 -8.43
N LEU A 61 1.35 -9.61 -9.67
CA LEU A 61 2.05 -10.86 -9.94
C LEU A 61 3.53 -10.80 -9.54
N THR A 62 4.25 -9.73 -9.87
CA THR A 62 5.65 -9.59 -9.49
C THR A 62 5.81 -9.48 -7.97
N LYS A 63 4.87 -8.82 -7.27
CA LYS A 63 4.88 -8.77 -5.80
C LYS A 63 4.60 -10.13 -5.16
N LEU A 64 3.67 -10.91 -5.68
CA LEU A 64 3.44 -12.27 -5.22
C LEU A 64 4.68 -13.15 -5.47
N THR A 65 5.30 -13.04 -6.63
CA THR A 65 6.53 -13.75 -6.97
C THR A 65 7.67 -13.35 -6.03
N THR A 66 7.77 -12.08 -5.64
CA THR A 66 8.73 -11.59 -4.63
C THR A 66 8.62 -12.37 -3.32
N GLU A 67 7.40 -12.59 -2.82
CA GLU A 67 7.18 -13.35 -1.57
C GLU A 67 7.69 -14.80 -1.67
N HIS A 68 7.50 -15.45 -2.83
CA HIS A 68 8.01 -16.79 -3.07
C HIS A 68 9.54 -16.82 -3.13
N TYR A 69 10.19 -15.85 -3.78
CA TYR A 69 11.66 -15.74 -3.79
C TYR A 69 12.22 -15.57 -2.38
N LEU A 70 11.64 -14.69 -1.58
CA LEU A 70 12.06 -14.46 -0.18
C LEU A 70 11.99 -15.75 0.64
N ARG A 71 10.88 -16.50 0.52
CA ARG A 71 10.72 -17.79 1.21
C ARG A 71 11.81 -18.79 0.77
N ILE A 72 12.06 -18.93 -0.52
CA ILE A 72 13.09 -19.85 -1.05
C ILE A 72 14.48 -19.46 -0.56
N TYR A 73 14.82 -18.17 -0.54
CA TYR A 73 16.12 -17.70 -0.02
C TYR A 73 16.26 -17.94 1.48
N TYR A 74 15.19 -17.82 2.23
CA TYR A 74 15.18 -18.19 3.65
C TYR A 74 15.44 -19.70 3.83
N GLU A 75 14.74 -20.55 3.09
CA GLU A 75 14.88 -22.02 3.17
C GLU A 75 16.27 -22.49 2.70
N ALA A 76 16.80 -21.89 1.64
CA ALA A 76 18.06 -22.32 1.03
C ALA A 76 19.32 -21.74 1.69
N TYR A 77 19.25 -20.51 2.16
CA TYR A 77 20.42 -19.75 2.63
C TYR A 77 20.30 -19.21 4.06
N GLY A 78 19.16 -19.41 4.73
CA GLY A 78 18.91 -18.89 6.07
C GLY A 78 18.76 -17.36 6.13
N LEU A 79 18.52 -16.67 5.00
CA LEU A 79 18.29 -15.24 4.97
C LEU A 79 16.92 -14.91 5.55
N ASN A 80 16.87 -14.42 6.78
CA ASN A 80 15.61 -14.01 7.39
C ASN A 80 14.98 -12.87 6.60
N TYR A 81 13.65 -12.88 6.52
CA TYR A 81 12.92 -11.85 5.80
C TYR A 81 11.62 -11.47 6.48
N ILE A 82 11.19 -10.24 6.22
CA ILE A 82 9.84 -9.78 6.45
C ILE A 82 9.32 -9.20 5.15
N CYS A 83 8.13 -9.63 4.74
CA CYS A 83 7.48 -9.11 3.56
C CYS A 83 6.14 -8.49 3.95
N TYR A 84 6.00 -7.18 3.76
CA TYR A 84 4.81 -6.46 4.13
C TYR A 84 3.88 -6.24 2.95
N ARG A 85 2.67 -6.81 3.02
CA ARG A 85 1.56 -6.49 2.12
C ARG A 85 0.92 -5.20 2.60
N TYR A 86 1.38 -4.08 2.05
CA TYR A 86 0.81 -2.78 2.39
C TYR A 86 -0.58 -2.62 1.78
N SER A 87 -1.49 -2.04 2.57
CA SER A 87 -2.72 -1.45 2.07
C SER A 87 -2.42 -0.14 1.30
N ASN A 88 -3.37 0.75 1.12
CA ASN A 88 -3.16 1.98 0.37
C ASN A 88 -2.40 3.01 1.21
N VAL A 89 -1.07 2.99 1.11
CA VAL A 89 -0.21 3.95 1.81
C VAL A 89 -0.39 5.35 1.24
N TYR A 90 -0.51 6.35 2.13
CA TYR A 90 -0.59 7.75 1.76
C TYR A 90 0.19 8.63 2.74
N GLY A 91 0.51 9.87 2.31
CA GLY A 91 1.19 10.85 3.16
C GLY A 91 2.00 11.88 2.37
N PRO A 92 2.70 12.77 3.07
CA PRO A 92 3.63 13.72 2.48
C PRO A 92 4.65 13.06 1.55
N ARG A 93 5.11 13.79 0.53
CA ARG A 93 6.12 13.35 -0.45
C ARG A 93 5.68 12.23 -1.39
N GLN A 94 4.43 11.74 -1.32
CA GLN A 94 3.93 10.82 -2.34
C GLN A 94 3.89 11.51 -3.70
N GLY A 95 4.63 10.97 -4.67
CA GLY A 95 4.83 11.60 -5.98
C GLY A 95 3.56 11.59 -6.87
N ASN A 96 3.61 12.41 -7.94
CA ASN A 96 2.50 12.58 -8.90
C ASN A 96 2.73 11.86 -10.23
N GLY A 97 3.81 11.12 -10.36
CA GLY A 97 4.28 10.55 -11.63
C GLY A 97 3.46 9.35 -12.14
N GLY A 98 2.15 9.53 -12.35
CA GLY A 98 1.28 8.49 -12.92
C GLY A 98 0.92 7.33 -11.98
N GLU A 99 1.63 7.16 -10.88
CA GLU A 99 1.44 6.14 -9.85
C GLU A 99 1.06 6.75 -8.49
N GLY A 100 0.71 8.03 -8.45
CA GLY A 100 0.27 8.71 -7.23
C GLY A 100 -1.05 8.11 -6.73
N GLY A 101 -1.13 7.82 -5.43
CA GLY A 101 -2.37 7.38 -4.80
C GLY A 101 -3.44 8.49 -4.84
N VAL A 102 -4.71 8.11 -4.82
CA VAL A 102 -5.85 9.03 -4.92
C VAL A 102 -5.77 10.17 -3.90
N ILE A 103 -5.34 9.88 -2.66
CA ILE A 103 -5.22 10.90 -1.61
C ILE A 103 -4.20 11.97 -1.98
N SER A 104 -3.02 11.62 -2.48
CA SER A 104 -2.00 12.59 -2.87
C SER A 104 -2.45 13.45 -4.07
N ILE A 105 -3.14 12.84 -5.03
CA ILE A 105 -3.72 13.53 -6.19
C ILE A 105 -4.75 14.55 -5.73
N PHE A 106 -5.69 14.15 -4.86
CA PHE A 106 -6.73 15.04 -4.35
C PHE A 106 -6.14 16.14 -3.47
N ALA A 107 -5.30 15.78 -2.50
CA ALA A 107 -4.66 16.77 -1.61
C ALA A 107 -3.94 17.86 -2.39
N LYS A 108 -3.17 17.49 -3.42
CA LYS A 108 -2.46 18.44 -4.27
C LYS A 108 -3.40 19.31 -5.11
N ALA A 109 -4.41 18.69 -5.74
CA ALA A 109 -5.38 19.44 -6.54
C ALA A 109 -6.12 20.47 -5.68
N ILE A 110 -6.65 20.04 -4.53
CA ILE A 110 -7.39 20.89 -3.60
C ILE A 110 -6.51 22.00 -3.04
N ALA A 111 -5.27 21.71 -2.66
CA ALA A 111 -4.33 22.73 -2.16
C ALA A 111 -4.01 23.80 -3.19
N ASN A 112 -4.15 23.50 -4.49
CA ASN A 112 -3.96 24.44 -5.59
C ASN A 112 -5.26 25.02 -6.16
N GLY A 113 -6.41 24.77 -5.52
CA GLY A 113 -7.71 25.26 -5.99
C GLY A 113 -8.17 24.63 -7.30
N LEU A 114 -7.68 23.43 -7.64
CA LEU A 114 -8.01 22.72 -8.86
C LEU A 114 -9.13 21.69 -8.62
N PRO A 115 -9.98 21.41 -9.62
CA PRO A 115 -11.00 20.38 -9.53
C PRO A 115 -10.37 18.98 -9.38
N ILE A 116 -11.14 18.05 -8.82
CA ILE A 116 -10.77 16.65 -8.72
C ILE A 116 -11.70 15.78 -9.55
N THR A 117 -11.17 14.66 -10.05
CA THR A 117 -11.93 13.68 -10.83
C THR A 117 -12.01 12.36 -10.09
N VAL A 118 -13.23 11.86 -9.92
CA VAL A 118 -13.54 10.54 -9.37
C VAL A 118 -13.87 9.61 -10.53
N TYR A 119 -13.23 8.45 -10.59
CA TYR A 119 -13.59 7.40 -11.54
C TYR A 119 -14.56 6.42 -10.87
N GLY A 120 -15.73 6.21 -11.47
CA GLY A 120 -16.86 5.50 -10.87
C GLY A 120 -17.76 6.43 -10.04
N ASP A 121 -18.54 5.85 -9.15
CA ASP A 121 -19.52 6.55 -8.29
C ASP A 121 -18.91 7.09 -6.97
N GLY A 122 -17.66 6.77 -6.68
CA GLY A 122 -16.97 7.17 -5.45
C GLY A 122 -17.26 6.28 -4.23
N ASP A 123 -18.10 5.25 -4.37
CA ASP A 123 -18.42 4.33 -3.28
C ASP A 123 -17.45 3.14 -3.19
N GLN A 124 -16.51 3.03 -4.14
CA GLN A 124 -15.41 2.07 -4.02
C GLN A 124 -14.59 2.36 -2.76
N THR A 125 -14.26 1.30 -2.03
CA THR A 125 -13.56 1.43 -0.75
C THR A 125 -12.12 0.91 -0.80
N ARG A 126 -11.27 1.56 -0.02
CA ARG A 126 -9.88 1.15 0.21
C ARG A 126 -9.56 1.25 1.69
N ASP A 127 -8.57 0.47 2.09
CA ASP A 127 -7.93 0.57 3.40
C ASP A 127 -6.73 1.51 3.24
N PHE A 128 -6.84 2.71 3.81
CA PHE A 128 -5.81 3.74 3.72
C PHE A 128 -4.97 3.77 5.00
N ILE A 129 -3.66 3.64 4.88
CA ILE A 129 -2.73 3.70 5.98
C ILE A 129 -1.77 4.88 5.83
N TYR A 130 -1.58 5.66 6.90
CA TYR A 130 -0.67 6.78 6.88
C TYR A 130 0.79 6.32 6.91
N VAL A 131 1.66 7.04 6.21
CA VAL A 131 3.06 6.64 5.99
C VAL A 131 3.85 6.46 7.29
N ASP A 132 3.58 7.25 8.33
CA ASP A 132 4.30 7.12 9.61
C ASP A 132 3.95 5.79 10.32
N ASP A 133 2.72 5.28 10.19
CA ASP A 133 2.37 3.94 10.69
C ASP A 133 3.10 2.83 9.91
N VAL A 134 3.36 3.04 8.63
CA VAL A 134 4.19 2.12 7.82
C VAL A 134 5.65 2.16 8.26
N VAL A 135 6.18 3.35 8.58
CA VAL A 135 7.53 3.49 9.15
C VAL A 135 7.65 2.75 10.46
N GLU A 136 6.67 2.90 11.36
CA GLU A 136 6.63 2.18 12.64
C GLU A 136 6.59 0.66 12.42
N ALA A 137 5.78 0.16 11.49
CA ALA A 137 5.77 -1.27 11.15
C ALA A 137 7.15 -1.76 10.68
N ASN A 138 7.88 -0.96 9.90
CA ASN A 138 9.23 -1.30 9.45
C ASN A 138 10.22 -1.37 10.62
N ILE A 139 10.18 -0.42 11.55
CA ILE A 139 11.03 -0.42 12.75
C ILE A 139 10.73 -1.65 13.61
N LEU A 140 9.46 -1.88 13.94
CA LEU A 140 9.04 -3.04 14.71
C LEU A 140 9.46 -4.36 14.06
N GLY A 141 9.37 -4.47 12.74
CA GLY A 141 9.82 -5.64 12.00
C GLY A 141 11.32 -5.89 12.08
N LEU A 142 12.13 -4.84 12.11
CA LEU A 142 13.58 -4.97 12.26
C LEU A 142 13.98 -5.36 13.70
N GLU A 143 13.29 -4.83 14.68
CA GLU A 143 13.60 -5.05 16.11
C GLU A 143 13.11 -6.40 16.64
N ASN A 144 12.03 -6.95 16.09
CA ASN A 144 11.45 -8.21 16.53
C ASN A 144 12.02 -9.40 15.76
N ASN A 145 12.13 -10.55 16.43
CA ASN A 145 12.59 -11.80 15.78
C ASN A 145 11.43 -12.54 15.08
N ILE A 146 10.90 -11.91 14.04
CA ILE A 146 9.83 -12.44 13.21
C ILE A 146 10.31 -12.69 11.79
N THR A 147 9.67 -13.62 11.08
CA THR A 147 9.95 -13.97 9.67
C THR A 147 8.63 -14.27 8.97
N GLY A 148 8.52 -13.90 7.71
CA GLY A 148 7.36 -14.23 6.87
C GLY A 148 6.63 -13.01 6.33
N VAL A 149 5.36 -13.23 6.00
CA VAL A 149 4.50 -12.23 5.34
C VAL A 149 3.47 -11.69 6.31
N TYR A 150 3.22 -10.37 6.27
CA TYR A 150 2.28 -9.66 7.14
C TYR A 150 1.53 -8.58 6.39
N ASN A 151 0.23 -8.49 6.63
CA ASN A 151 -0.56 -7.34 6.20
C ASN A 151 -0.31 -6.13 7.11
N ILE A 152 -0.01 -4.99 6.52
CA ILE A 152 0.15 -3.71 7.19
C ILE A 152 -0.93 -2.76 6.70
N SER A 153 -1.91 -2.51 7.56
CA SER A 153 -3.17 -1.86 7.22
C SER A 153 -3.84 -1.27 8.46
N THR A 154 -4.90 -0.51 8.25
CA THR A 154 -5.75 -0.03 9.34
C THR A 154 -6.88 -1.01 9.67
N ASN A 155 -7.20 -1.91 8.75
CA ASN A 155 -8.40 -2.75 8.75
C ASN A 155 -9.71 -1.93 8.74
N ILE A 156 -9.67 -0.72 8.17
CA ILE A 156 -10.80 0.18 8.02
C ILE A 156 -11.03 0.44 6.53
N ALA A 157 -12.27 0.23 6.07
CA ALA A 157 -12.66 0.54 4.70
C ALA A 157 -13.19 1.98 4.63
N SER A 158 -12.60 2.81 3.77
CA SER A 158 -13.05 4.18 3.52
C SER A 158 -13.38 4.36 2.04
N SER A 159 -14.52 4.99 1.73
CA SER A 159 -14.93 5.27 0.35
C SER A 159 -14.21 6.51 -0.19
N ILE A 160 -14.12 6.64 -1.52
CA ILE A 160 -13.57 7.85 -2.13
C ILE A 160 -14.43 9.07 -1.79
N ASN A 161 -15.76 8.91 -1.72
CA ASN A 161 -16.67 9.98 -1.31
C ASN A 161 -16.38 10.45 0.12
N SER A 162 -16.12 9.53 1.07
CA SER A 162 -15.76 9.89 2.45
C SER A 162 -14.42 10.66 2.53
N ILE A 163 -13.44 10.31 1.69
CA ILE A 163 -12.17 11.05 1.58
C ILE A 163 -12.42 12.49 1.10
N ILE A 164 -13.31 12.67 0.13
CA ILE A 164 -13.66 14.01 -0.38
C ILE A 164 -14.35 14.84 0.70
N ASP A 165 -15.27 14.25 1.45
CA ASP A 165 -15.97 14.96 2.53
C ASP A 165 -15.01 15.37 3.65
N GLU A 166 -14.06 14.54 4.02
CA GLU A 166 -12.98 14.90 4.94
C GLU A 166 -12.14 16.07 4.40
N PHE A 167 -11.76 16.06 3.11
CA PHE A 167 -11.02 17.16 2.52
C PHE A 167 -11.82 18.47 2.46
N LYS A 168 -13.16 18.43 2.26
CA LYS A 168 -14.01 19.63 2.37
C LYS A 168 -13.94 20.24 3.77
N CYS A 169 -13.98 19.39 4.81
CA CYS A 169 -13.83 19.85 6.20
C CYS A 169 -12.42 20.43 6.45
N ILE A 170 -11.36 19.74 6.02
CA ILE A 170 -9.97 20.13 6.23
C ILE A 170 -9.64 21.47 5.53
N SER A 171 -10.02 21.58 4.25
CA SER A 171 -9.68 22.77 3.44
C SER A 171 -10.57 23.96 3.72
N ASN A 172 -11.72 23.75 4.35
CA ASN A 172 -12.79 24.73 4.54
C ASN A 172 -13.15 25.45 3.23
N SER A 173 -13.13 24.73 2.11
CA SER A 173 -13.37 25.25 0.77
C SER A 173 -14.34 24.40 -0.01
N LYS A 174 -15.00 25.01 -1.01
CA LYS A 174 -15.77 24.26 -1.99
C LYS A 174 -14.78 23.51 -2.90
N ILE A 175 -14.99 22.20 -3.05
CA ILE A 175 -14.22 21.36 -3.95
C ILE A 175 -15.12 21.03 -5.15
N ASP A 176 -14.64 21.37 -6.34
CA ASP A 176 -15.33 20.98 -7.57
C ASP A 176 -14.94 19.53 -7.92
N VAL A 177 -15.94 18.68 -7.99
CA VAL A 177 -15.79 17.23 -8.22
C VAL A 177 -16.47 16.85 -9.53
N SER A 178 -15.75 16.19 -10.41
CA SER A 178 -16.29 15.51 -11.59
C SER A 178 -16.28 14.00 -11.43
N TYR A 179 -17.26 13.32 -12.00
CA TYR A 179 -17.35 11.86 -12.01
C TYR A 179 -17.22 11.35 -13.44
N GLU A 180 -16.29 10.44 -13.64
CA GLU A 180 -15.99 9.81 -14.93
C GLU A 180 -16.28 8.30 -14.85
N PRO A 181 -16.44 7.60 -15.98
CA PRO A 181 -16.64 6.15 -15.98
C PRO A 181 -15.57 5.41 -15.16
N GLU A 182 -15.95 4.33 -14.50
CA GLU A 182 -15.01 3.53 -13.73
C GLU A 182 -13.88 2.94 -14.61
N ARG A 183 -12.72 2.77 -14.02
CA ARG A 183 -11.57 2.20 -14.75
C ARG A 183 -11.71 0.68 -14.81
N ILE A 184 -11.49 0.13 -16.01
CA ILE A 184 -11.53 -1.32 -16.22
C ILE A 184 -10.45 -1.98 -15.33
N GLY A 185 -10.86 -2.98 -14.54
CA GLY A 185 -9.97 -3.73 -13.67
C GLY A 185 -9.73 -3.12 -12.29
N ASP A 186 -10.38 -2.00 -11.97
CA ASP A 186 -10.35 -1.45 -10.60
C ASP A 186 -11.07 -2.39 -9.64
N ILE A 187 -10.44 -2.61 -8.48
CA ILE A 187 -11.02 -3.40 -7.37
C ILE A 187 -12.11 -2.55 -6.71
N ARG A 188 -13.32 -3.09 -6.57
CA ARG A 188 -14.43 -2.35 -5.94
C ARG A 188 -14.19 -2.12 -4.45
N HIS A 189 -13.82 -3.17 -3.72
CA HIS A 189 -13.60 -3.10 -2.27
C HIS A 189 -12.31 -3.79 -1.87
N SER A 190 -11.51 -3.15 -1.03
CA SER A 190 -10.28 -3.73 -0.48
C SER A 190 -10.09 -3.31 0.97
N ARG A 191 -9.88 -4.31 1.84
CA ARG A 191 -9.57 -4.14 3.26
C ARG A 191 -8.75 -5.32 3.75
N LEU A 192 -7.62 -5.05 4.41
CA LEU A 192 -6.73 -6.09 4.91
C LEU A 192 -6.93 -6.33 6.41
N ASP A 193 -6.88 -7.59 6.84
CA ASP A 193 -6.80 -7.94 8.26
C ASP A 193 -5.35 -7.83 8.74
N ASN A 194 -5.11 -7.03 9.76
CA ASN A 194 -3.79 -6.80 10.35
C ASN A 194 -3.57 -7.51 11.69
N LYS A 195 -4.47 -8.43 12.07
CA LYS A 195 -4.39 -9.14 13.37
C LYS A 195 -3.10 -9.92 13.56
N LYS A 196 -2.55 -10.50 12.49
CA LYS A 196 -1.27 -11.21 12.56
C LYS A 196 -0.15 -10.27 12.98
N ALA A 197 -0.05 -9.10 12.38
CA ALA A 197 0.93 -8.08 12.75
C ALA A 197 0.75 -7.57 14.19
N GLN A 198 -0.52 -7.35 14.60
CA GLN A 198 -0.84 -6.98 15.99
C GLN A 198 -0.36 -8.03 17.00
N LYS A 199 -0.62 -9.31 16.69
CA LYS A 199 -0.30 -10.43 17.59
C LYS A 199 1.21 -10.67 17.66
N ASP A 200 1.90 -10.70 16.53
CA ASP A 200 3.26 -11.22 16.45
C ASP A 200 4.33 -10.17 16.82
N PHE A 201 4.04 -8.87 16.59
CA PHE A 201 4.97 -7.78 16.94
C PHE A 201 4.29 -6.49 17.43
N SER A 202 3.09 -6.59 17.95
CA SER A 202 2.36 -5.50 18.60
C SER A 202 2.11 -4.28 17.70
N PHE A 203 2.06 -4.45 16.38
CA PHE A 203 1.76 -3.38 15.44
C PHE A 203 0.41 -2.73 15.75
N LYS A 204 0.38 -1.40 15.77
CA LYS A 204 -0.84 -0.61 15.95
C LYS A 204 -0.75 0.64 15.09
N THR A 205 -1.85 0.99 14.44
CA THR A 205 -1.97 2.29 13.79
C THR A 205 -2.20 3.38 14.82
N THR A 206 -1.51 4.49 14.69
CA THR A 206 -1.57 5.65 15.58
C THR A 206 -2.30 6.83 14.93
N PHE A 207 -2.36 6.85 13.61
CA PHE A 207 -3.05 7.90 12.86
C PHE A 207 -4.45 7.47 12.44
N ASN A 208 -5.46 8.28 12.78
CA ASN A 208 -6.76 8.19 12.13
C ASN A 208 -6.70 8.84 10.73
N LEU A 209 -7.73 8.59 9.93
CA LEU A 209 -7.77 9.06 8.55
C LEU A 209 -7.74 10.59 8.46
N SER A 210 -8.51 11.30 9.29
CA SER A 210 -8.61 12.77 9.27
C SER A 210 -7.27 13.44 9.57
N ASP A 211 -6.54 12.97 10.59
CA ASP A 211 -5.21 13.50 10.95
C ASP A 211 -4.20 13.30 9.83
N GLY A 212 -4.18 12.11 9.21
CA GLY A 212 -3.29 11.79 8.10
C GLY A 212 -3.61 12.63 6.85
N LEU A 213 -4.90 12.81 6.52
CA LEU A 213 -5.34 13.66 5.41
C LEU A 213 -4.96 15.13 5.64
N TYR A 214 -5.16 15.64 6.87
CA TYR A 214 -4.75 17.00 7.23
C TYR A 214 -3.24 17.21 7.01
N LYS A 215 -2.38 16.32 7.54
CA LYS A 215 -0.93 16.40 7.36
C LYS A 215 -0.52 16.34 5.88
N THR A 216 -1.21 15.50 5.09
CA THR A 216 -0.95 15.36 3.65
C THR A 216 -1.34 16.62 2.90
N TYR A 217 -2.51 17.20 3.20
CA TYR A 217 -2.98 18.44 2.61
C TYR A 217 -2.05 19.63 2.93
N GLU A 218 -1.69 19.82 4.19
CA GLU A 218 -0.77 20.89 4.63
C GLU A 218 0.61 20.78 3.96
N TYR A 219 1.07 19.58 3.65
CA TYR A 219 2.31 19.39 2.89
C TYR A 219 2.23 19.97 1.47
N PHE A 220 1.10 19.80 0.77
CA PHE A 220 0.92 20.28 -0.60
C PHE A 220 0.49 21.73 -0.69
N LYS A 221 0.03 22.33 0.41
CA LYS A 221 -0.37 23.75 0.49
C LYS A 221 0.83 24.72 0.58
N ARG A 222 2.04 24.23 0.76
CA ARG A 222 3.28 25.00 0.95
C ARG A 222 3.82 25.65 -0.33
#